data_91683493564b3b0a514c9ebcb3a10f9f
#
_entry.id   91683493564b3b0a514c9ebcb3a10f9f
#
_cell.length_a   1.000
_cell.length_b   1.000
_cell.length_c   1.000
_cell.angle_alpha   90.00
_cell.angle_beta   90.00
_cell.angle_gamma   90.00
#
_symmetry.space_group_name_H-M   'P 1'
#
loop_
_entity.id
_entity.type
_entity.pdbx_description
1 polymer ?
#
loop_
_entity_poly.entity_id
_entity_poly.type
_entity_poly.pdbx_seq_one_letter_code
_entity_poly.pdbx_strand_id
1 'polypeptide(L)'
;MSDRPPQSLEAFRQESLLKRNWILFWSYIKITSLVLGGGYAIIAAAQEEFVRRRGWLTDDDGVEMITITQTVPGILACNSAIYVGWRIGGYSGALSALAGSVLPSLVIIMLIAAGVDSIRHVIETPYVQGAFIGVIACIVGMVVVTALKMRKKAVRNVFGWCVAIGCFVGLSVFRISPAWLIVAAIAAGLIKVGVGSALKKIHPEKGEAAQ
;
A
#
# COMPACT_ATOMS: atom_id res chain seq x y z
N MET A 1 -23.06 -9.10 15.49
CA MET A 1 -22.58 -9.19 14.11
C MET A 1 -22.18 -10.63 13.87
N SER A 2 -22.75 -11.27 12.85
CA SER A 2 -22.58 -12.72 12.64
C SER A 2 -21.22 -13.01 12.01
N ASP A 3 -20.34 -13.61 12.76
CA ASP A 3 -18.99 -14.08 12.34
C ASP A 3 -19.06 -15.31 11.39
N ARG A 4 -20.23 -15.61 10.85
CA ARG A 4 -20.38 -16.76 9.94
C ARG A 4 -19.95 -16.37 8.54
N PRO A 5 -19.00 -17.12 7.94
CA PRO A 5 -18.60 -16.90 6.58
C PRO A 5 -19.79 -17.09 5.61
N PRO A 6 -19.80 -16.39 4.47
CA PRO A 6 -20.84 -16.57 3.45
C PRO A 6 -20.93 -18.04 3.01
N GLN A 7 -22.14 -18.53 2.75
CA GLN A 7 -22.36 -19.93 2.30
C GLN A 7 -21.55 -20.29 1.04
N SER A 8 -21.36 -19.33 0.15
CA SER A 8 -20.49 -19.47 -1.04
C SER A 8 -19.02 -19.71 -0.68
N LEU A 9 -18.53 -19.14 0.42
CA LEU A 9 -17.17 -19.35 0.91
C LEU A 9 -17.03 -20.74 1.56
N GLU A 10 -18.05 -21.20 2.30
CA GLU A 10 -18.03 -22.52 2.90
C GLU A 10 -18.00 -23.62 1.83
N ALA A 11 -18.83 -23.49 0.80
CA ALA A 11 -18.80 -24.40 -0.35
C ALA A 11 -17.43 -24.37 -1.07
N PHE A 12 -16.84 -23.20 -1.21
CA PHE A 12 -15.51 -23.06 -1.83
C PHE A 12 -14.38 -23.64 -0.94
N ARG A 13 -14.51 -23.57 0.38
CA ARG A 13 -13.54 -24.16 1.31
C ARG A 13 -13.52 -25.68 1.27
N GLN A 14 -14.60 -26.33 0.84
CA GLN A 14 -14.66 -27.79 0.64
C GLN A 14 -13.93 -28.26 -0.63
N GLU A 15 -13.66 -27.35 -1.56
CA GLU A 15 -12.85 -27.66 -2.74
C GLU A 15 -11.39 -27.99 -2.37
N SER A 16 -10.71 -28.76 -3.24
CA SER A 16 -9.31 -29.12 -3.02
C SER A 16 -8.42 -27.88 -2.86
N LEU A 17 -7.42 -27.95 -1.97
CA LEU A 17 -6.48 -26.86 -1.71
C LEU A 17 -5.83 -26.33 -3.00
N LEU A 18 -5.47 -27.25 -3.91
CA LEU A 18 -4.86 -26.90 -5.18
C LEU A 18 -5.79 -26.05 -6.05
N LYS A 19 -7.07 -26.42 -6.13
CA LYS A 19 -8.06 -25.69 -6.94
C LYS A 19 -8.30 -24.30 -6.36
N ARG A 20 -8.42 -24.19 -5.04
CA ARG A 20 -8.58 -22.91 -4.35
C ARG A 20 -7.40 -21.95 -4.61
N ASN A 21 -6.20 -22.46 -4.40
CA ASN A 21 -4.98 -21.68 -4.60
C ASN A 21 -4.81 -21.26 -6.07
N TRP A 22 -5.14 -22.15 -7.01
CA TRP A 22 -5.11 -21.83 -8.43
C TRP A 22 -6.08 -20.72 -8.82
N ILE A 23 -7.30 -20.75 -8.28
CA ILE A 23 -8.30 -19.72 -8.57
C ILE A 23 -7.86 -18.37 -7.98
N LEU A 24 -7.34 -18.34 -6.75
CA LEU A 24 -6.81 -17.13 -6.13
C LEU A 24 -5.64 -16.56 -6.93
N PHE A 25 -4.69 -17.39 -7.29
CA PHE A 25 -3.54 -17.04 -8.12
C PHE A 25 -3.97 -16.40 -9.45
N TRP A 26 -4.85 -17.06 -10.19
CA TRP A 26 -5.31 -16.59 -11.50
C TRP A 26 -6.18 -15.34 -11.42
N SER A 27 -6.99 -15.21 -10.38
CA SER A 27 -7.79 -14.00 -10.14
C SER A 27 -6.89 -12.79 -9.91
N TYR A 28 -5.83 -12.93 -9.11
CA TYR A 28 -4.88 -11.84 -8.89
C TYR A 28 -4.02 -11.53 -10.11
N ILE A 29 -3.62 -12.51 -10.90
CA ILE A 29 -2.98 -12.25 -12.20
C ILE A 29 -3.87 -11.36 -13.08
N LYS A 30 -5.16 -11.70 -13.20
CA LYS A 30 -6.10 -10.90 -13.99
C LYS A 30 -6.26 -9.49 -13.44
N ILE A 31 -6.47 -9.36 -12.13
CA ILE A 31 -6.66 -8.06 -11.49
C ILE A 31 -5.42 -7.17 -11.70
N THR A 32 -4.22 -7.68 -11.41
CA THR A 32 -2.99 -6.89 -11.50
C THR A 32 -2.53 -6.61 -12.93
N SER A 33 -2.88 -7.47 -13.89
CA SER A 33 -2.54 -7.27 -15.30
C SER A 33 -3.48 -6.29 -16.00
N LEU A 34 -4.77 -6.28 -15.64
CA LEU A 34 -5.80 -5.51 -16.35
C LEU A 34 -6.10 -4.17 -15.68
N VAL A 35 -5.84 -4.04 -14.39
CA VAL A 35 -6.15 -2.82 -13.64
C VAL A 35 -4.99 -1.83 -13.73
N LEU A 36 -5.13 -0.86 -14.62
CA LEU A 36 -4.24 0.29 -14.71
C LEU A 36 -4.81 1.43 -13.84
N GLY A 37 -4.08 1.85 -12.80
CA GLY A 37 -4.55 2.97 -11.97
C GLY A 37 -3.96 3.00 -10.56
N GLY A 38 -2.98 2.16 -10.27
CA GLY A 38 -2.29 2.11 -8.97
C GLY A 38 -3.00 1.26 -7.93
N GLY A 39 -2.45 1.22 -6.72
CA GLY A 39 -2.86 0.28 -5.68
C GLY A 39 -4.32 0.36 -5.26
N TYR A 40 -4.92 1.55 -5.26
CA TYR A 40 -6.34 1.72 -4.91
C TYR A 40 -7.29 1.12 -5.95
N ALA A 41 -6.93 1.18 -7.24
CA ALA A 41 -7.72 0.56 -8.29
C ALA A 41 -7.71 -0.98 -8.17
N ILE A 42 -6.58 -1.55 -7.74
CA ILE A 42 -6.46 -2.99 -7.46
C ILE A 42 -7.33 -3.39 -6.27
N ILE A 43 -7.36 -2.59 -5.19
CA ILE A 43 -8.24 -2.84 -4.05
C ILE A 43 -9.71 -2.84 -4.49
N ALA A 44 -10.13 -1.82 -5.28
CA ALA A 44 -11.49 -1.75 -5.78
C ALA A 44 -11.86 -2.95 -6.68
N ALA A 45 -10.94 -3.38 -7.55
CA ALA A 45 -11.13 -4.55 -8.39
C ALA A 45 -11.21 -5.85 -7.57
N ALA A 46 -10.41 -5.96 -6.50
CA ALA A 46 -10.48 -7.11 -5.59
C ALA A 46 -11.82 -7.13 -4.82
N GLN A 47 -12.33 -5.98 -4.37
CA GLN A 47 -13.66 -5.90 -3.76
C GLN A 47 -14.75 -6.32 -4.75
N GLU A 48 -14.71 -5.81 -5.98
CA GLU A 48 -15.67 -6.19 -7.00
C GLU A 48 -15.65 -7.70 -7.28
N GLU A 49 -14.47 -8.29 -7.40
CA GLU A 49 -14.34 -9.72 -7.72
C GLU A 49 -14.74 -10.62 -6.53
N PHE A 50 -14.26 -10.34 -5.30
CA PHE A 50 -14.40 -11.27 -4.18
C PHE A 50 -15.59 -10.98 -3.26
N VAL A 51 -16.02 -9.72 -3.16
CA VAL A 51 -17.21 -9.37 -2.39
C VAL A 51 -18.46 -9.44 -3.27
N ARG A 52 -18.50 -8.68 -4.38
CA ARG A 52 -19.72 -8.54 -5.18
C ARG A 52 -19.97 -9.71 -6.14
N ARG A 53 -18.96 -10.09 -6.94
CA ARG A 53 -19.17 -11.11 -7.99
C ARG A 53 -19.17 -12.53 -7.46
N ARG A 54 -18.24 -12.86 -6.55
CA ARG A 54 -18.13 -14.22 -6.01
C ARG A 54 -18.84 -14.40 -4.68
N GLY A 55 -19.06 -13.32 -3.93
CA GLY A 55 -19.67 -13.39 -2.61
C GLY A 55 -18.85 -14.24 -1.62
N TRP A 56 -17.52 -14.29 -1.77
CA TRP A 56 -16.64 -15.03 -0.86
C TRP A 56 -16.24 -14.23 0.36
N LEU A 57 -16.32 -12.92 0.25
CA LEU A 57 -16.11 -11.97 1.33
C LEU A 57 -17.40 -11.18 1.56
N THR A 58 -17.60 -10.78 2.80
CA THR A 58 -18.69 -9.88 3.17
C THR A 58 -18.34 -8.42 2.86
N ASP A 59 -19.32 -7.52 2.89
CA ASP A 59 -19.07 -6.09 2.77
C ASP A 59 -18.18 -5.58 3.91
N ASP A 60 -18.34 -6.12 5.12
CA ASP A 60 -17.49 -5.81 6.28
C ASP A 60 -16.04 -6.24 6.03
N ASP A 61 -15.81 -7.45 5.49
CA ASP A 61 -14.48 -7.90 5.08
C ASP A 61 -13.86 -6.98 4.01
N GLY A 62 -14.68 -6.44 3.11
CA GLY A 62 -14.27 -5.47 2.10
C GLY A 62 -13.76 -4.15 2.72
N VAL A 63 -14.44 -3.65 3.74
CA VAL A 63 -14.03 -2.45 4.49
C VAL A 63 -12.76 -2.73 5.30
N GLU A 64 -12.69 -3.89 5.96
CA GLU A 64 -11.52 -4.33 6.72
C GLU A 64 -10.30 -4.46 5.81
N MET A 65 -10.45 -5.02 4.60
CA MET A 65 -9.40 -5.11 3.59
C MET A 65 -8.80 -3.74 3.27
N ILE A 66 -9.64 -2.71 3.05
CA ILE A 66 -9.16 -1.35 2.79
C ILE A 66 -8.34 -0.85 3.99
N THR A 67 -8.87 -1.01 5.19
CA THR A 67 -8.25 -0.51 6.42
C THR A 67 -6.89 -1.16 6.67
N ILE A 68 -6.82 -2.49 6.63
CA ILE A 68 -5.57 -3.24 6.83
C ILE A 68 -4.56 -2.92 5.74
N THR A 69 -4.99 -2.90 4.47
CA THR A 69 -4.11 -2.63 3.34
C THR A 69 -3.46 -1.25 3.42
N GLN A 70 -4.14 -0.25 4.00
CA GLN A 70 -3.60 1.10 4.19
C GLN A 70 -2.76 1.24 5.46
N THR A 71 -2.98 0.41 6.46
CA THR A 71 -2.27 0.47 7.75
C THR A 71 -0.90 -0.21 7.67
N VAL A 72 -0.83 -1.32 6.93
CA VAL A 72 0.42 -2.07 6.76
C VAL A 72 1.31 -1.35 5.74
N PRO A 73 2.54 -0.95 6.12
CA PRO A 73 3.46 -0.33 5.18
C PRO A 73 3.88 -1.33 4.10
N GLY A 74 3.71 -0.93 2.84
CA GLY A 74 4.05 -1.78 1.70
C GLY A 74 3.22 -1.48 0.45
N ILE A 75 3.32 -2.36 -0.54
CA ILE A 75 2.58 -2.24 -1.80
C ILE A 75 1.12 -2.63 -1.57
N LEU A 76 0.20 -1.69 -1.77
CA LEU A 76 -1.24 -1.89 -1.55
C LEU A 76 -1.79 -3.14 -2.26
N ALA A 77 -1.33 -3.41 -3.47
CA ALA A 77 -1.73 -4.59 -4.23
C ALA A 77 -1.34 -5.90 -3.54
N CYS A 78 -0.11 -5.98 -3.04
CA CYS A 78 0.39 -7.16 -2.32
C CYS A 78 -0.32 -7.34 -0.98
N ASN A 79 -0.53 -6.24 -0.23
CA ASN A 79 -1.24 -6.28 1.04
C ASN A 79 -2.69 -6.76 0.85
N SER A 80 -3.39 -6.29 -0.19
CA SER A 80 -4.75 -6.76 -0.50
C SER A 80 -4.76 -8.24 -0.91
N ALA A 81 -3.75 -8.68 -1.69
CA ALA A 81 -3.63 -10.08 -2.09
C ALA A 81 -3.41 -11.01 -0.90
N ILE A 82 -2.53 -10.61 0.02
CA ILE A 82 -2.27 -11.36 1.25
C ILE A 82 -3.55 -11.44 2.10
N TYR A 83 -4.24 -10.32 2.31
CA TYR A 83 -5.46 -10.28 3.11
C TYR A 83 -6.55 -11.19 2.54
N VAL A 84 -6.90 -11.01 1.26
CA VAL A 84 -7.93 -11.80 0.59
C VAL A 84 -7.54 -13.28 0.54
N GLY A 85 -6.31 -13.57 0.18
CA GLY A 85 -5.80 -14.94 0.11
C GLY A 85 -5.86 -15.64 1.46
N TRP A 86 -5.47 -14.93 2.53
CA TRP A 86 -5.52 -15.45 3.91
C TRP A 86 -6.96 -15.67 4.39
N ARG A 87 -7.84 -14.72 4.15
CA ARG A 87 -9.24 -14.80 4.56
C ARG A 87 -9.99 -15.97 3.91
N ILE A 88 -9.68 -16.25 2.64
CA ILE A 88 -10.33 -17.30 1.84
C ILE A 88 -9.65 -18.66 1.99
N GLY A 89 -8.32 -18.71 1.89
CA GLY A 89 -7.53 -19.93 1.76
C GLY A 89 -6.46 -20.14 2.83
N GLY A 90 -6.41 -19.28 3.88
CA GLY A 90 -5.37 -19.36 4.90
C GLY A 90 -3.98 -19.03 4.35
N TYR A 91 -2.94 -19.56 4.95
CA TYR A 91 -1.55 -19.28 4.56
C TYR A 91 -1.23 -19.65 3.10
N SER A 92 -1.72 -20.79 2.63
CA SER A 92 -1.50 -21.23 1.24
C SER A 92 -2.22 -20.34 0.23
N GLY A 93 -3.43 -19.88 0.59
CA GLY A 93 -4.18 -18.92 -0.21
C GLY A 93 -3.49 -17.56 -0.27
N ALA A 94 -2.97 -17.06 0.85
CA ALA A 94 -2.21 -15.80 0.91
C ALA A 94 -0.97 -15.85 0.00
N LEU A 95 -0.21 -16.94 0.06
CA LEU A 95 0.98 -17.11 -0.76
C LEU A 95 0.65 -17.19 -2.26
N SER A 96 -0.42 -17.91 -2.61
CA SER A 96 -0.87 -18.04 -3.99
C SER A 96 -1.39 -16.72 -4.57
N ALA A 97 -2.17 -15.97 -3.79
CA ALA A 97 -2.68 -14.66 -4.20
C ALA A 97 -1.54 -13.64 -4.35
N LEU A 98 -0.58 -13.64 -3.42
CA LEU A 98 0.62 -12.81 -3.49
C LEU A 98 1.45 -13.12 -4.74
N ALA A 99 1.72 -14.41 -4.99
CA ALA A 99 2.44 -14.83 -6.18
C ALA A 99 1.73 -14.37 -7.47
N GLY A 100 0.40 -14.53 -7.53
CA GLY A 100 -0.42 -14.03 -8.64
C GLY A 100 -0.37 -12.50 -8.81
N SER A 101 -0.26 -11.76 -7.71
CA SER A 101 -0.16 -10.31 -7.74
C SER A 101 1.20 -9.79 -8.25
N VAL A 102 2.27 -10.48 -7.92
CA VAL A 102 3.65 -10.05 -8.26
C VAL A 102 4.10 -10.54 -9.64
N LEU A 103 3.66 -11.74 -10.04
CA LEU A 103 4.17 -12.44 -11.21
C LEU A 103 4.02 -11.64 -12.52
N PRO A 104 2.90 -10.96 -12.83
CA PRO A 104 2.78 -10.20 -14.08
C PRO A 104 3.85 -9.11 -14.20
N SER A 105 4.05 -8.33 -13.14
CA SER A 105 5.07 -7.27 -13.11
C SER A 105 6.48 -7.83 -13.24
N LEU A 106 6.76 -8.93 -12.55
CA LEU A 106 8.06 -9.61 -12.61
C LEU A 106 8.35 -10.13 -14.03
N VAL A 107 7.38 -10.79 -14.65
CA VAL A 107 7.54 -11.29 -16.03
C VAL A 107 7.78 -10.16 -17.01
N ILE A 108 7.00 -9.07 -16.93
CA ILE A 108 7.16 -7.90 -17.80
C ILE A 108 8.57 -7.29 -17.64
N ILE A 109 9.01 -7.09 -16.40
CA ILE A 109 10.34 -6.53 -16.14
C ILE A 109 11.44 -7.45 -16.64
N MET A 110 11.32 -8.77 -16.44
CA MET A 110 12.31 -9.74 -16.94
C MET A 110 12.36 -9.78 -18.48
N LEU A 111 11.22 -9.73 -19.14
CA LEU A 111 11.15 -9.67 -20.62
C LEU A 111 11.81 -8.40 -21.16
N ILE A 112 11.51 -7.26 -20.53
CA ILE A 112 12.14 -5.99 -20.92
C ILE A 112 13.66 -6.07 -20.69
N ALA A 113 14.09 -6.55 -19.52
CA ALA A 113 15.51 -6.67 -19.19
C ALA A 113 16.26 -7.61 -20.15
N ALA A 114 15.67 -8.74 -20.51
CA ALA A 114 16.25 -9.68 -21.48
C ALA A 114 16.34 -9.11 -22.91
N GLY A 115 15.39 -8.21 -23.25
CA GLY A 115 15.36 -7.59 -24.57
C GLY A 115 16.15 -6.29 -24.71
N VAL A 116 16.63 -5.71 -23.59
CA VAL A 116 17.29 -4.39 -23.57
C VAL A 116 18.48 -4.31 -24.53
N ASP A 117 19.33 -5.31 -24.57
CA ASP A 117 20.52 -5.30 -25.45
C ASP A 117 20.13 -5.29 -26.93
N SER A 118 19.06 -5.99 -27.29
CA SER A 118 18.58 -6.06 -28.69
C SER A 118 17.91 -4.75 -29.17
N ILE A 119 17.33 -3.98 -28.25
CA ILE A 119 16.60 -2.73 -28.57
C ILE A 119 17.34 -1.48 -28.11
N ARG A 120 18.60 -1.61 -27.70
CA ARG A 120 19.39 -0.51 -27.12
C ARG A 120 19.46 0.70 -28.07
N HIS A 121 19.70 0.48 -29.36
CA HIS A 121 19.73 1.54 -30.36
C HIS A 121 18.36 2.24 -30.54
N VAL A 122 17.26 1.55 -30.27
CA VAL A 122 15.89 2.13 -30.29
C VAL A 122 15.67 2.97 -29.03
N ILE A 123 16.14 2.48 -27.87
CA ILE A 123 16.03 3.20 -26.58
C ILE A 123 16.83 4.51 -26.63
N GLU A 124 17.97 4.54 -27.34
CA GLU A 124 18.80 5.72 -27.50
C GLU A 124 18.23 6.76 -28.47
N THR A 125 17.13 6.45 -29.17
CA THR A 125 16.49 7.43 -30.05
C THR A 125 15.87 8.60 -29.26
N PRO A 126 15.92 9.85 -29.79
CA PRO A 126 15.36 11.02 -29.09
C PRO A 126 13.88 10.89 -28.76
N TYR A 127 13.11 10.20 -29.60
CA TYR A 127 11.68 9.98 -29.39
C TYR A 127 11.40 9.11 -28.17
N VAL A 128 12.14 8.02 -27.99
CA VAL A 128 11.99 7.10 -26.85
C VAL A 128 12.48 7.76 -25.57
N GLN A 129 13.61 8.48 -25.62
CA GLN A 129 14.10 9.26 -24.49
C GLN A 129 13.08 10.34 -24.08
N GLY A 130 12.48 11.05 -25.03
CA GLY A 130 11.42 12.01 -24.77
C GLY A 130 10.20 11.37 -24.11
N ALA A 131 9.80 10.16 -24.53
CA ALA A 131 8.71 9.42 -23.89
C ALA A 131 9.05 9.05 -22.43
N PHE A 132 10.28 8.57 -22.15
CA PHE A 132 10.71 8.30 -20.78
C PHE A 132 10.73 9.54 -19.91
N ILE A 133 11.20 10.68 -20.42
CA ILE A 133 11.17 11.97 -19.70
C ILE A 133 9.71 12.35 -19.37
N GLY A 134 8.79 12.18 -20.32
CA GLY A 134 7.36 12.43 -20.10
C GLY A 134 6.77 11.55 -19.00
N VAL A 135 7.08 10.26 -18.99
CA VAL A 135 6.65 9.33 -17.93
C VAL A 135 7.22 9.74 -16.56
N ILE A 136 8.51 10.08 -16.50
CA ILE A 136 9.13 10.54 -15.27
C ILE A 136 8.46 11.83 -14.76
N ALA A 137 8.19 12.77 -15.64
CA ALA A 137 7.51 14.02 -15.30
C ALA A 137 6.10 13.75 -14.73
N CYS A 138 5.34 12.83 -15.31
CA CYS A 138 4.04 12.41 -14.78
C CYS A 138 4.15 11.77 -13.38
N ILE A 139 5.15 10.90 -13.17
CA ILE A 139 5.38 10.27 -11.86
C ILE A 139 5.73 11.34 -10.82
N VAL A 140 6.63 12.25 -11.14
CA VAL A 140 7.00 13.37 -10.24
C VAL A 140 5.78 14.23 -9.93
N GLY A 141 4.97 14.57 -10.92
CA GLY A 141 3.71 15.30 -10.72
C GLY A 141 2.75 14.57 -9.77
N MET A 142 2.59 13.25 -9.94
CA MET A 142 1.75 12.43 -9.07
C MET A 142 2.27 12.39 -7.62
N VAL A 143 3.58 12.28 -7.42
CA VAL A 143 4.22 12.32 -6.09
C VAL A 143 3.99 13.68 -5.43
N VAL A 144 4.19 14.77 -6.15
CA VAL A 144 3.95 16.14 -5.64
C VAL A 144 2.49 16.32 -5.23
N VAL A 145 1.54 15.94 -6.08
CA VAL A 145 0.11 16.04 -5.77
C VAL A 145 -0.24 15.21 -4.53
N THR A 146 0.31 14.00 -4.41
CA THR A 146 0.10 13.12 -3.26
C THR A 146 0.66 13.76 -1.99
N ALA A 147 1.88 14.29 -2.03
CA ALA A 147 2.50 14.99 -0.92
C ALA A 147 1.66 16.21 -0.48
N LEU A 148 1.15 17.00 -1.43
CA LEU A 148 0.27 18.13 -1.15
C LEU A 148 -1.07 17.71 -0.50
N LYS A 149 -1.66 16.59 -0.95
CA LYS A 149 -2.88 16.03 -0.33
C LYS A 149 -2.62 15.54 1.09
N MET A 150 -1.50 14.86 1.32
CA MET A 150 -1.13 14.33 2.64
C MET A 150 -0.73 15.44 3.62
N ARG A 151 -0.24 16.59 3.13
CA ARG A 151 0.18 17.73 3.96
C ARG A 151 -0.88 18.12 5.00
N LYS A 152 -2.14 18.18 4.61
CA LYS A 152 -3.25 18.57 5.51
C LYS A 152 -3.48 17.59 6.66
N LYS A 153 -3.16 16.31 6.46
CA LYS A 153 -3.31 15.25 7.48
C LYS A 153 -2.03 15.05 8.30
N ALA A 154 -0.86 15.08 7.66
CA ALA A 154 0.42 14.77 8.29
C ALA A 154 1.03 15.96 9.06
N VAL A 155 0.86 17.19 8.55
CA VAL A 155 1.50 18.38 9.11
C VAL A 155 0.45 19.30 9.71
N ARG A 156 -0.03 18.97 10.90
CA ARG A 156 -1.07 19.75 11.61
C ARG A 156 -0.48 20.82 12.53
N ASN A 157 0.77 20.71 12.93
CA ASN A 157 1.43 21.56 13.91
C ASN A 157 2.79 22.06 13.39
N VAL A 158 3.28 23.17 13.95
CA VAL A 158 4.62 23.74 13.65
C VAL A 158 5.73 22.67 13.80
N PHE A 159 5.62 21.81 14.80
CA PHE A 159 6.56 20.70 14.98
C PHE A 159 6.61 19.74 13.77
N GLY A 160 5.46 19.43 13.17
CA GLY A 160 5.39 18.63 11.95
C GLY A 160 6.11 19.28 10.77
N TRP A 161 6.04 20.60 10.66
CA TRP A 161 6.79 21.37 9.67
C TRP A 161 8.30 21.33 9.92
N CYS A 162 8.74 21.47 11.16
CA CYS A 162 10.16 21.36 11.51
C CYS A 162 10.71 19.97 11.16
N VAL A 163 9.98 18.91 11.49
CA VAL A 163 10.38 17.52 11.14
C VAL A 163 10.41 17.33 9.62
N ALA A 164 9.39 17.80 8.89
CA ALA A 164 9.33 17.67 7.44
C ALA A 164 10.48 18.38 6.74
N ILE A 165 10.76 19.64 7.13
CA ILE A 165 11.87 20.42 6.60
C ILE A 165 13.22 19.78 6.99
N GLY A 166 13.36 19.35 8.24
CA GLY A 166 14.57 18.66 8.71
C GLY A 166 14.86 17.38 7.93
N CYS A 167 13.82 16.55 7.68
CA CYS A 167 13.95 15.36 6.84
C CYS A 167 14.30 15.70 5.38
N PHE A 168 13.69 16.75 4.82
CA PHE A 168 14.00 17.18 3.46
C PHE A 168 15.46 17.65 3.31
N VAL A 169 15.94 18.46 4.25
CA VAL A 169 17.34 18.92 4.28
C VAL A 169 18.28 17.75 4.52
N GLY A 170 17.97 16.86 5.46
CA GLY A 170 18.73 15.66 5.73
C GLY A 170 18.91 14.74 4.50
N LEU A 171 17.83 14.61 3.71
CA LEU A 171 17.88 13.81 2.48
C LEU A 171 18.65 14.53 1.36
N SER A 172 18.40 15.83 1.17
CA SER A 172 18.92 16.59 0.02
C SER A 172 20.36 17.03 0.21
N VAL A 173 20.73 17.48 1.42
CA VAL A 173 22.06 18.02 1.71
C VAL A 173 22.99 16.95 2.25
N PHE A 174 22.55 16.20 3.27
CA PHE A 174 23.37 15.22 3.94
C PHE A 174 23.32 13.82 3.31
N ARG A 175 22.46 13.61 2.31
CA ARG A 175 22.26 12.31 1.63
C ARG A 175 22.07 11.13 2.61
N ILE A 176 21.45 11.41 3.76
CA ILE A 176 21.16 10.39 4.76
C ILE A 176 20.11 9.44 4.17
N SER A 177 20.27 8.12 4.38
CA SER A 177 19.30 7.17 3.85
C SER A 177 17.89 7.42 4.45
N PRO A 178 16.81 7.27 3.64
CA PRO A 178 15.44 7.50 4.09
C PRO A 178 15.07 6.69 5.33
N ALA A 179 15.64 5.48 5.50
CA ALA A 179 15.38 4.63 6.65
C ALA A 179 15.78 5.29 7.97
N TRP A 180 16.95 5.91 8.06
CA TRP A 180 17.41 6.61 9.25
C TRP A 180 16.56 7.86 9.56
N LEU A 181 16.11 8.56 8.51
CA LEU A 181 15.23 9.72 8.69
C LEU A 181 13.85 9.32 9.23
N ILE A 182 13.32 8.17 8.82
CA ILE A 182 12.07 7.63 9.36
C ILE A 182 12.24 7.30 10.85
N VAL A 183 13.31 6.60 11.21
CA VAL A 183 13.61 6.26 12.62
C VAL A 183 13.76 7.54 13.45
N ALA A 184 14.49 8.53 12.97
CA ALA A 184 14.67 9.80 13.65
C ALA A 184 13.34 10.56 13.82
N ALA A 185 12.48 10.58 12.81
CA ALA A 185 11.16 11.20 12.87
C ALA A 185 10.24 10.52 13.88
N ILE A 186 10.26 9.16 13.94
CA ILE A 186 9.52 8.38 14.94
C ILE A 186 10.03 8.71 16.33
N ALA A 187 11.36 8.71 16.56
CA ALA A 187 11.95 9.04 17.85
C ALA A 187 11.57 10.45 18.31
N ALA A 188 11.65 11.44 17.43
CA ALA A 188 11.23 12.82 17.71
C ALA A 188 9.74 12.92 18.06
N GLY A 189 8.88 12.15 17.38
CA GLY A 189 7.45 12.05 17.69
C GLY A 189 7.18 11.45 19.06
N LEU A 190 7.84 10.35 19.41
CA LEU A 190 7.73 9.69 20.72
C LEU A 190 8.21 10.58 21.86
N ILE A 191 9.33 11.28 21.69
CA ILE A 191 9.84 12.22 22.69
C ILE A 191 8.81 13.32 22.95
N LYS A 192 8.21 13.89 21.89
CA LYS A 192 7.18 14.93 22.03
C LYS A 192 5.95 14.43 22.80
N VAL A 193 5.48 13.22 22.52
CA VAL A 193 4.32 12.63 23.21
C VAL A 193 4.69 12.34 24.68
N GLY A 194 5.87 11.78 24.94
CA GLY A 194 6.36 11.50 26.27
C GLY A 194 6.48 12.77 27.14
N VAL A 195 7.09 13.81 26.60
CA VAL A 195 7.22 15.11 27.27
C VAL A 195 5.85 15.76 27.49
N GLY A 196 4.94 15.69 26.49
CA GLY A 196 3.57 16.21 26.63
C GLY A 196 2.77 15.49 27.72
N SER A 197 2.92 14.17 27.84
CA SER A 197 2.28 13.37 28.89
C SER A 197 2.86 13.64 30.28
N ALA A 198 4.18 13.84 30.37
CA ALA A 198 4.85 14.19 31.63
C ALA A 198 4.46 15.59 32.14
N LEU A 199 4.37 16.58 31.21
CA LEU A 199 3.93 17.95 31.57
C LEU A 199 2.46 18.00 32.00
N LYS A 200 1.58 17.20 31.37
CA LYS A 200 0.17 17.10 31.78
C LYS A 200 0.00 16.43 33.17
N LYS A 201 0.94 15.59 33.56
CA LYS A 201 0.95 14.95 34.91
C LYS A 201 1.49 15.87 36.00
N ILE A 202 2.31 16.88 35.65
CA ILE A 202 2.90 17.88 36.56
C ILE A 202 1.97 19.08 36.76
N HIS A 203 1.11 19.41 35.80
CA HIS A 203 0.06 20.43 35.89
C HIS A 203 -1.33 19.79 35.74
N PRO A 204 -1.90 19.20 36.81
CA PRO A 204 -3.32 18.92 36.84
C PRO A 204 -4.06 20.26 36.78
N GLU A 205 -4.94 20.44 35.82
CA GLU A 205 -5.75 21.63 35.58
C GLU A 205 -6.44 22.07 36.90
N LYS A 206 -6.06 23.27 37.38
CA LYS A 206 -6.90 24.08 38.26
C LYS A 206 -8.10 24.56 37.42
N GLY A 207 -9.15 23.78 37.34
CA GLY A 207 -10.30 24.14 36.49
C GLY A 207 -11.62 23.45 36.84
N GLU A 208 -11.73 22.87 38.08
CA GLU A 208 -13.02 22.37 38.59
C GLU A 208 -13.20 22.70 40.07
N ALA A 209 -13.19 23.99 40.36
CA ALA A 209 -13.64 24.50 41.67
C ALA A 209 -14.22 25.89 41.48
N ALA A 210 -15.28 26.02 40.68
CA ALA A 210 -16.20 27.16 40.72
C ALA A 210 -17.37 26.89 39.74
N GLN A 211 -18.32 26.05 40.12
CA GLN A 211 -19.77 26.27 39.90
C GLN A 211 -20.56 25.17 40.65
#